data_1ee295532428bf880f52523b756427d3
#
_entry.id   1ee295532428bf880f52523b756427d3
#
_cell.length_a   1.000
_cell.length_b   1.000
_cell.length_c   1.000
_cell.angle_alpha   90.00
_cell.angle_beta   90.00
_cell.angle_gamma   90.00
#
_symmetry.space_group_name_H-M   'P 1'
#
loop_
_entity.id
_entity.type
_entity.pdbx_description
1 polymer ?
#
loop_
_entity_poly.entity_id
_entity_poly.type
_entity_poly.pdbx_seq_one_letter_code
_entity_poly.pdbx_strand_id
1 'polypeptide(L)'
;RNQTSLIEHVSRYLPDNWNLVVKLNPKTKYELNEELISLLINKKNIILIHSSENMDIVFKNIDMVLTNTGTIAIECILSNKPLIQIGPGITKSLKETIYISEISAISDVLKNFKNGEKSTASFETKKELIDILLNQSFEGIISDPFNDPKCMDDKNIDLVSSGFESILEKINE
;
A
#
# COMPACT_ATOMS: atom_id res chain seq x y z
N ARG A 1 -11.26 7.45 5.14
CA ARG A 1 -11.83 6.23 5.75
C ARG A 1 -11.12 5.98 7.08
N ASN A 2 -11.87 5.62 8.12
CA ASN A 2 -11.31 5.30 9.43
C ASN A 2 -10.57 3.95 9.36
N GLN A 3 -9.31 3.92 9.79
CA GLN A 3 -8.49 2.69 9.78
C GLN A 3 -9.07 1.60 10.68
N THR A 4 -9.58 1.97 11.85
CA THR A 4 -10.21 1.04 12.79
C THR A 4 -11.39 0.32 12.15
N SER A 5 -12.29 1.06 11.50
CA SER A 5 -13.42 0.47 10.77
C SER A 5 -12.99 -0.47 9.65
N LEU A 6 -11.89 -0.17 8.94
CA LEU A 6 -11.35 -1.06 7.92
C LEU A 6 -10.85 -2.36 8.53
N ILE A 7 -10.03 -2.28 9.59
CA ILE A 7 -9.47 -3.45 10.28
C ILE A 7 -10.60 -4.31 10.86
N GLU A 8 -11.57 -3.68 11.51
CA GLU A 8 -12.74 -4.38 12.05
C GLU A 8 -13.52 -5.10 10.96
N HIS A 9 -13.80 -4.43 9.85
CA HIS A 9 -14.54 -5.02 8.74
C HIS A 9 -13.80 -6.21 8.14
N VAL A 10 -12.50 -6.08 7.84
CA VAL A 10 -11.67 -7.17 7.33
C VAL A 10 -11.66 -8.34 8.31
N SER A 11 -11.47 -8.09 9.61
CA SER A 11 -11.41 -9.14 10.64
C SER A 11 -12.69 -9.98 10.75
N ARG A 12 -13.84 -9.43 10.38
CA ARG A 12 -15.13 -10.15 10.38
C ARG A 12 -15.24 -11.19 9.28
N TYR A 13 -14.54 -10.99 8.17
CA TYR A 13 -14.61 -11.86 6.99
C TYR A 13 -13.40 -12.76 6.82
N LEU A 14 -12.44 -12.68 7.74
CA LEU A 14 -11.32 -13.62 7.74
C LEU A 14 -11.81 -15.05 8.01
N PRO A 15 -11.30 -16.05 7.29
CA PRO A 15 -11.48 -17.44 7.66
C PRO A 15 -10.95 -17.72 9.08
N ASP A 16 -11.56 -18.65 9.81
CA ASP A 16 -11.27 -18.93 11.23
C ASP A 16 -9.80 -19.23 11.55
N ASN A 17 -9.07 -19.79 10.60
CA ASN A 17 -7.66 -20.15 10.74
C ASN A 17 -6.68 -19.10 10.17
N TRP A 18 -7.17 -17.90 9.84
CA TRP A 18 -6.35 -16.80 9.32
C TRP A 18 -6.11 -15.72 10.38
N ASN A 19 -4.95 -15.09 10.29
CA ASN A 19 -4.62 -13.94 11.11
C ASN A 19 -4.50 -12.68 10.25
N LEU A 20 -4.99 -11.57 10.78
CA LEU A 20 -4.78 -10.24 10.22
C LEU A 20 -3.56 -9.61 10.90
N VAL A 21 -2.46 -9.51 10.16
CA VAL A 21 -1.29 -8.77 10.63
C VAL A 21 -1.48 -7.29 10.30
N VAL A 22 -1.46 -6.45 11.31
CA VAL A 22 -1.63 -4.99 11.18
C VAL A 22 -0.29 -4.31 11.41
N LYS A 23 0.20 -3.59 10.39
CA LYS A 23 1.39 -2.73 10.47
C LYS A 23 0.95 -1.28 10.29
N LEU A 24 1.14 -0.48 11.31
CA LEU A 24 0.77 0.94 11.26
C LEU A 24 1.79 1.75 10.46
N ASN A 25 1.34 2.85 9.89
CA ASN A 25 2.24 3.84 9.31
C ASN A 25 3.05 4.50 10.43
N PRO A 26 4.37 4.68 10.30
CA PRO A 26 5.21 5.28 11.33
C PRO A 26 4.97 6.78 11.56
N LYS A 27 4.17 7.45 10.72
CA LYS A 27 3.86 8.86 10.90
C LYS A 27 2.95 9.08 12.09
N THR A 28 3.27 10.04 12.96
CA THR A 28 2.56 10.38 14.20
C THR A 28 1.07 10.62 14.02
N LYS A 29 0.64 11.17 12.86
CA LYS A 29 -0.78 11.40 12.56
C LYS A 29 -1.63 10.11 12.45
N TYR A 30 -1.00 8.94 12.47
CA TYR A 30 -1.65 7.64 12.43
C TYR A 30 -1.46 6.86 13.74
N GLU A 31 -1.32 7.57 14.84
CA GLU A 31 -1.18 6.98 16.17
C GLU A 31 -2.36 6.06 16.52
N LEU A 32 -2.08 5.12 17.41
CA LEU A 32 -3.08 4.24 18.00
C LEU A 32 -4.08 5.08 18.78
N ASN A 33 -5.33 5.06 18.37
CA ASN A 33 -6.42 5.60 19.18
C ASN A 33 -7.02 4.51 20.09
N GLU A 34 -7.78 4.92 21.10
CA GLU A 34 -8.38 4.00 22.08
C GLU A 34 -9.29 2.95 21.41
N GLU A 35 -10.01 3.34 20.36
CA GLU A 35 -10.90 2.45 19.61
C GLU A 35 -10.12 1.34 18.91
N LEU A 36 -9.00 1.68 18.26
CA LEU A 36 -8.12 0.71 17.60
C LEU A 36 -7.44 -0.20 18.61
N ILE A 37 -6.96 0.35 19.73
CA ILE A 37 -6.36 -0.44 20.83
C ILE A 37 -7.37 -1.45 21.37
N SER A 38 -8.59 -1.01 21.65
CA SER A 38 -9.67 -1.88 22.13
C SER A 38 -9.97 -3.01 21.14
N LEU A 39 -10.03 -2.69 19.84
CA LEU A 39 -10.24 -3.68 18.79
C LEU A 39 -9.11 -4.74 18.78
N LEU A 40 -7.85 -4.31 18.83
CA LEU A 40 -6.67 -5.17 18.80
C LEU A 40 -6.61 -6.12 20.01
N ILE A 41 -6.97 -5.63 21.20
CA ILE A 41 -6.99 -6.44 22.44
C ILE A 41 -8.10 -7.50 22.39
N ASN A 42 -9.27 -7.16 21.86
CA ASN A 42 -10.46 -8.01 21.90
C ASN A 42 -10.53 -9.05 20.78
N LYS A 43 -9.69 -8.95 19.75
CA LYS A 43 -9.69 -9.86 18.58
C LYS A 43 -8.43 -10.72 18.53
N LYS A 44 -8.57 -12.00 18.89
CA LYS A 44 -7.44 -12.95 18.94
C LYS A 44 -6.76 -13.21 17.58
N ASN A 45 -7.47 -12.99 16.49
CA ASN A 45 -6.96 -13.18 15.12
C ASN A 45 -6.34 -11.90 14.53
N ILE A 46 -6.12 -10.85 15.33
CA ILE A 46 -5.41 -9.64 14.90
C ILE A 46 -4.07 -9.57 15.61
N ILE A 47 -3.00 -9.42 14.84
CA ILE A 47 -1.62 -9.34 15.33
C ILE A 47 -1.08 -7.96 14.94
N LEU A 48 -0.77 -7.14 15.93
CA LEU A 48 -0.11 -5.86 15.71
C LEU A 48 1.40 -6.07 15.66
N ILE A 49 2.05 -5.54 14.61
CA ILE A 49 3.51 -5.49 14.51
C ILE A 49 4.00 -4.05 14.56
N HIS A 50 5.23 -3.87 14.99
CA HIS A 50 5.83 -2.54 15.11
C HIS A 50 5.95 -1.86 13.75
N SER A 51 5.73 -0.54 13.70
CA SER A 51 5.77 0.24 12.46
C SER A 51 7.16 0.22 11.78
N SER A 52 8.25 0.04 12.53
CA SER A 52 9.62 -0.07 12.00
C SER A 52 10.02 -1.47 11.57
N GLU A 53 9.13 -2.48 11.67
CA GLU A 53 9.46 -3.84 11.24
C GLU A 53 9.84 -3.88 9.77
N ASN A 54 10.91 -4.63 9.44
CA ASN A 54 11.40 -4.75 8.08
C ASN A 54 10.38 -5.49 7.19
N MET A 55 10.01 -4.88 6.07
CA MET A 55 9.03 -5.48 5.15
C MET A 55 9.50 -6.78 4.51
N ASP A 56 10.80 -6.99 4.32
CA ASP A 56 11.34 -8.27 3.81
C ASP A 56 11.04 -9.43 4.77
N ILE A 57 11.07 -9.16 6.09
CA ILE A 57 10.72 -10.14 7.11
C ILE A 57 9.19 -10.36 7.10
N VAL A 58 8.43 -9.29 7.03
CA VAL A 58 6.97 -9.35 7.00
C VAL A 58 6.50 -10.14 5.78
N PHE A 59 7.02 -9.85 4.58
CA PHE A 59 6.64 -10.53 3.34
C PHE A 59 6.90 -12.03 3.35
N LYS A 60 7.94 -12.50 4.05
CA LYS A 60 8.21 -13.94 4.19
C LYS A 60 7.16 -14.67 5.03
N ASN A 61 6.46 -13.95 5.91
CA ASN A 61 5.57 -14.52 6.92
C ASN A 61 4.09 -14.23 6.67
N ILE A 62 3.73 -13.59 5.54
CA ILE A 62 2.35 -13.30 5.17
C ILE A 62 2.04 -13.88 3.80
N ASP A 63 0.78 -14.20 3.55
CA ASP A 63 0.31 -14.75 2.27
C ASP A 63 -0.16 -13.68 1.31
N MET A 64 -0.68 -12.55 1.82
CA MET A 64 -1.31 -11.51 1.04
C MET A 64 -1.22 -10.17 1.75
N VAL A 65 -1.24 -9.09 0.99
CA VAL A 65 -1.29 -7.71 1.49
C VAL A 65 -2.60 -7.07 1.11
N LEU A 66 -3.19 -6.36 2.07
CA LEU A 66 -4.30 -5.45 1.83
C LEU A 66 -3.82 -4.03 2.15
N THR A 67 -3.97 -3.13 1.19
CA THR A 67 -3.63 -1.72 1.37
C THR A 67 -4.71 -0.79 0.84
N ASN A 68 -4.82 0.36 1.44
CA ASN A 68 -5.69 1.40 0.88
C ASN A 68 -4.98 2.13 -0.27
N THR A 69 -3.81 2.68 0.02
CA THR A 69 -2.92 3.38 -0.92
C THR A 69 -1.50 3.25 -0.41
N GLY A 70 -0.52 3.53 -1.25
CA GLY A 70 0.87 3.65 -0.82
C GLY A 70 1.86 2.79 -1.60
N THR A 71 3.14 3.05 -1.36
CA THR A 71 4.27 2.42 -2.05
C THR A 71 4.37 0.92 -1.78
N ILE A 72 3.77 0.44 -0.69
CA ILE A 72 3.70 -1.00 -0.40
C ILE A 72 3.06 -1.81 -1.55
N ALA A 73 2.15 -1.20 -2.32
CA ALA A 73 1.56 -1.85 -3.47
C ALA A 73 2.61 -2.17 -4.56
N ILE A 74 3.56 -1.25 -4.79
CA ILE A 74 4.68 -1.45 -5.71
C ILE A 74 5.55 -2.61 -5.22
N GLU A 75 5.90 -2.60 -3.93
CA GLU A 75 6.71 -3.65 -3.30
C GLU A 75 6.05 -5.03 -3.42
N CYS A 76 4.72 -5.11 -3.28
CA CYS A 76 3.97 -6.35 -3.46
C CYS A 76 4.10 -6.91 -4.87
N ILE A 77 3.93 -6.09 -5.91
CA ILE A 77 4.06 -6.51 -7.30
C ILE A 77 5.49 -7.01 -7.57
N LEU A 78 6.51 -6.26 -7.16
CA LEU A 78 7.91 -6.62 -7.36
C LEU A 78 8.31 -7.90 -6.61
N SER A 79 7.75 -8.11 -5.41
CA SER A 79 8.04 -9.25 -4.54
C SER A 79 7.13 -10.48 -4.77
N ASN A 80 6.27 -10.47 -5.80
CA ASN A 80 5.27 -11.53 -6.06
C ASN A 80 4.32 -11.78 -4.89
N LYS A 81 3.99 -10.76 -4.15
CA LYS A 81 3.04 -10.86 -3.05
C LYS A 81 1.64 -10.49 -3.55
N PRO A 82 0.64 -11.39 -3.39
CA PRO A 82 -0.73 -11.06 -3.74
C PRO A 82 -1.20 -9.77 -3.08
N LEU A 83 -1.84 -8.90 -3.86
CA LEU A 83 -2.21 -7.55 -3.43
C LEU A 83 -3.71 -7.30 -3.60
N ILE A 84 -4.35 -6.88 -2.52
CA ILE A 84 -5.67 -6.24 -2.55
C ILE A 84 -5.49 -4.74 -2.34
N GLN A 85 -5.99 -3.94 -3.26
CA GLN A 85 -5.94 -2.49 -3.18
C GLN A 85 -7.35 -1.90 -3.14
N ILE A 86 -7.62 -1.02 -2.16
CA ILE A 86 -8.95 -0.41 -1.95
C ILE A 86 -9.01 1.01 -2.52
N GLY A 87 -7.94 1.76 -2.39
CA GLY A 87 -7.86 3.14 -2.85
C GLY A 87 -7.15 3.28 -4.20
N PRO A 88 -7.19 4.49 -4.79
CA PRO A 88 -6.46 4.77 -6.02
C PRO A 88 -4.96 4.63 -5.81
N GLY A 89 -4.25 4.17 -6.85
CA GLY A 89 -2.80 4.04 -6.82
C GLY A 89 -2.28 3.55 -8.15
N ILE A 90 -0.96 3.64 -8.35
CA ILE A 90 -0.28 3.33 -9.61
C ILE A 90 -0.46 1.88 -10.05
N THR A 91 -0.64 0.96 -9.10
CA THR A 91 -0.82 -0.47 -9.38
C THR A 91 -2.26 -0.86 -9.71
N LYS A 92 -3.22 0.08 -9.63
CA LYS A 92 -4.65 -0.19 -9.83
C LYS A 92 -4.98 -0.81 -11.20
N SER A 93 -4.26 -0.38 -12.25
CA SER A 93 -4.47 -0.83 -13.62
C SER A 93 -3.78 -2.16 -13.93
N LEU A 94 -2.91 -2.64 -13.06
CA LEU A 94 -2.19 -3.89 -13.28
C LEU A 94 -3.13 -5.08 -13.10
N LYS A 95 -3.01 -6.05 -14.00
CA LYS A 95 -3.88 -7.24 -14.06
C LYS A 95 -3.87 -8.05 -12.76
N GLU A 96 -2.73 -8.11 -12.09
CA GLU A 96 -2.53 -8.89 -10.87
C GLU A 96 -2.91 -8.15 -9.59
N THR A 97 -3.28 -6.87 -9.69
CA THR A 97 -3.83 -6.14 -8.55
C THR A 97 -5.33 -6.45 -8.40
N ILE A 98 -5.70 -7.03 -7.28
CA ILE A 98 -7.11 -7.19 -6.93
C ILE A 98 -7.61 -5.84 -6.41
N TYR A 99 -8.20 -5.05 -7.30
CA TYR A 99 -8.76 -3.76 -6.93
C TYR A 99 -10.21 -3.90 -6.50
N ILE A 100 -10.55 -3.36 -5.33
CA ILE A 100 -11.93 -3.28 -4.82
C ILE A 100 -12.30 -1.81 -4.56
N SER A 101 -13.41 -1.36 -5.12
CA SER A 101 -13.95 -0.01 -4.89
C SER A 101 -14.71 0.08 -3.57
N GLU A 102 -15.33 -1.01 -3.17
CA GLU A 102 -16.16 -1.15 -1.98
C GLU A 102 -15.60 -2.20 -1.04
N ILE A 103 -15.51 -1.86 0.25
CA ILE A 103 -14.98 -2.79 1.25
C ILE A 103 -15.84 -4.05 1.42
N SER A 104 -17.11 -3.98 1.08
CA SER A 104 -18.04 -5.13 1.09
C SER A 104 -17.59 -6.27 0.20
N ALA A 105 -16.84 -5.99 -0.88
CA ALA A 105 -16.31 -7.02 -1.77
C ALA A 105 -15.18 -7.86 -1.14
N ILE A 106 -14.64 -7.45 0.01
CA ILE A 106 -13.51 -8.14 0.64
C ILE A 106 -13.83 -9.60 0.99
N SER A 107 -15.07 -9.87 1.39
CA SER A 107 -15.52 -11.23 1.73
C SER A 107 -15.31 -12.21 0.58
N ASP A 108 -15.70 -11.82 -0.63
CA ASP A 108 -15.61 -12.69 -1.80
C ASP A 108 -14.16 -12.85 -2.26
N VAL A 109 -13.37 -11.78 -2.20
CA VAL A 109 -11.93 -11.83 -2.50
C VAL A 109 -11.21 -12.80 -1.55
N LEU A 110 -11.48 -12.74 -0.24
CA LEU A 110 -10.86 -13.64 0.73
C LEU A 110 -11.28 -15.10 0.54
N LYS A 111 -12.54 -15.36 0.16
CA LYS A 111 -13.02 -16.73 -0.18
C LYS A 111 -12.29 -17.27 -1.40
N ASN A 112 -12.16 -16.48 -2.47
CA ASN A 112 -11.50 -16.88 -3.70
C ASN A 112 -10.02 -17.18 -3.44
N PHE A 113 -9.34 -16.31 -2.69
CA PHE A 113 -7.96 -16.55 -2.28
C PHE A 113 -7.80 -17.84 -1.47
N LYS A 114 -8.69 -18.11 -0.51
CA LYS A 114 -8.72 -19.38 0.24
C LYS A 114 -8.85 -20.60 -0.67
N ASN A 115 -9.61 -20.48 -1.75
CA ASN A 115 -9.83 -21.55 -2.73
C ASN A 115 -8.66 -21.74 -3.73
N GLY A 116 -7.57 -20.97 -3.57
CA GLY A 116 -6.35 -21.14 -4.36
C GLY A 116 -6.17 -20.11 -5.50
N GLU A 117 -7.05 -19.16 -5.64
CA GLU A 117 -6.90 -18.05 -6.60
C GLU A 117 -5.83 -17.06 -6.10
N LYS A 118 -4.57 -17.37 -6.42
CA LYS A 118 -3.43 -16.49 -6.10
C LYS A 118 -3.01 -15.76 -7.36
N SER A 119 -3.12 -14.44 -7.36
CA SER A 119 -2.55 -13.61 -8.41
C SER A 119 -1.14 -13.18 -8.00
N THR A 120 -0.14 -13.59 -8.79
CA THR A 120 1.25 -13.15 -8.64
C THR A 120 1.67 -12.45 -9.92
N ALA A 121 2.48 -11.41 -9.79
CA ALA A 121 2.88 -10.61 -10.94
C ALA A 121 3.80 -11.38 -11.89
N SER A 122 3.46 -11.36 -13.16
CA SER A 122 4.32 -11.87 -14.23
C SER A 122 5.55 -10.96 -14.44
N PHE A 123 6.52 -11.44 -15.19
CA PHE A 123 7.66 -10.60 -15.56
C PHE A 123 7.21 -9.38 -16.38
N GLU A 124 6.26 -9.58 -17.28
CA GLU A 124 5.67 -8.52 -18.11
C GLU A 124 4.99 -7.46 -17.26
N THR A 125 4.20 -7.86 -16.27
CA THR A 125 3.56 -6.92 -15.33
C THR A 125 4.57 -6.10 -14.53
N LYS A 126 5.66 -6.73 -14.09
CA LYS A 126 6.73 -6.00 -13.37
C LYS A 126 7.43 -5.00 -14.28
N LYS A 127 7.69 -5.39 -15.53
CA LYS A 127 8.26 -4.50 -16.54
C LYS A 127 7.32 -3.32 -16.80
N GLU A 128 6.04 -3.58 -17.02
CA GLU A 128 5.02 -2.53 -17.20
C GLU A 128 5.02 -1.54 -16.02
N LEU A 129 5.05 -2.04 -14.78
CA LEU A 129 5.12 -1.20 -13.60
C LEU A 129 6.38 -0.32 -13.59
N ILE A 130 7.54 -0.88 -13.92
CA ILE A 130 8.81 -0.13 -13.98
C ILE A 130 8.73 0.93 -15.09
N ASP A 131 8.21 0.58 -16.25
CA ASP A 131 8.05 1.51 -17.38
C ASP A 131 7.10 2.66 -16.99
N ILE A 132 6.00 2.39 -16.30
CA ILE A 132 5.09 3.42 -15.77
C ILE A 132 5.83 4.34 -14.79
N LEU A 133 6.59 3.76 -13.85
CA LEU A 133 7.35 4.54 -12.86
C LEU A 133 8.38 5.45 -13.53
N LEU A 134 9.14 4.93 -14.48
CA LEU A 134 10.19 5.69 -15.19
C LEU A 134 9.60 6.80 -16.09
N ASN A 135 8.51 6.50 -16.79
CA ASN A 135 7.89 7.45 -17.73
C ASN A 135 7.01 8.53 -17.07
N GLN A 136 6.56 8.28 -15.83
CA GLN A 136 5.67 9.19 -15.10
C GLN A 136 6.34 9.83 -13.87
N SER A 137 7.63 9.65 -13.69
CA SER A 137 8.40 10.29 -12.63
C SER A 137 9.36 11.34 -13.20
N PHE A 138 9.77 12.25 -12.36
CA PHE A 138 10.81 13.23 -12.61
C PHE A 138 11.83 13.20 -11.48
N GLU A 139 13.03 13.70 -11.72
CA GLU A 139 14.09 13.78 -10.72
C GLU A 139 13.73 14.83 -9.66
N GLY A 140 14.07 14.52 -8.41
CA GLY A 140 13.94 15.43 -7.29
C GLY A 140 13.42 14.76 -6.01
N ILE A 141 13.63 15.41 -4.90
CA ILE A 141 13.21 14.97 -3.57
C ILE A 141 12.03 15.81 -3.12
N ILE A 142 10.85 15.19 -2.99
CA ILE A 142 9.67 15.81 -2.38
C ILE A 142 9.52 15.20 -0.98
N SER A 143 9.94 15.94 0.04
CA SER A 143 9.92 15.49 1.42
C SER A 143 9.61 16.65 2.37
N ASP A 144 9.37 16.31 3.64
CA ASP A 144 9.32 17.27 4.72
C ASP A 144 10.74 17.75 5.04
N PRO A 145 11.02 19.07 5.01
CA PRO A 145 12.36 19.62 5.29
C PRO A 145 12.96 19.21 6.64
N PHE A 146 12.12 18.92 7.64
CA PHE A 146 12.60 18.42 8.93
C PHE A 146 13.14 16.99 8.86
N ASN A 147 12.59 16.17 7.96
CA ASN A 147 13.01 14.78 7.79
C ASN A 147 14.13 14.63 6.75
N ASP A 148 14.11 15.45 5.73
CA ASP A 148 15.13 15.46 4.67
C ASP A 148 15.43 16.90 4.23
N PRO A 149 16.40 17.58 4.88
CA PRO A 149 16.77 18.95 4.54
C PRO A 149 17.22 19.15 3.08
N LYS A 150 17.71 18.10 2.41
CA LYS A 150 18.16 18.15 1.01
C LYS A 150 17.02 18.51 0.04
N CYS A 151 15.77 18.34 0.45
CA CYS A 151 14.64 18.76 -0.38
C CYS A 151 14.60 20.28 -0.60
N MET A 152 15.30 21.06 0.24
CA MET A 152 15.40 22.53 0.15
C MET A 152 16.67 23.02 -0.55
N ASP A 153 17.55 22.13 -1.03
CA ASP A 153 18.72 22.51 -1.81
C ASP A 153 18.29 23.13 -3.16
N ASP A 154 18.93 24.24 -3.56
CA ASP A 154 18.59 24.96 -4.79
C ASP A 154 18.52 24.05 -6.01
N LYS A 155 19.50 23.15 -6.17
CA LYS A 155 19.49 22.16 -7.26
C LYS A 155 18.24 21.26 -7.23
N ASN A 156 17.80 20.88 -6.03
CA ASN A 156 16.60 20.04 -5.91
C ASN A 156 15.33 20.83 -6.19
N ILE A 157 15.27 22.08 -5.77
CA ILE A 157 14.14 22.98 -6.06
C ILE A 157 13.99 23.17 -7.58
N ASP A 158 15.09 23.38 -8.30
CA ASP A 158 15.09 23.52 -9.77
C ASP A 158 14.58 22.23 -10.44
N LEU A 159 15.05 21.04 -10.02
CA LEU A 159 14.61 19.75 -10.55
C LEU A 159 13.10 19.53 -10.33
N VAL A 160 12.63 19.78 -9.12
CA VAL A 160 11.22 19.60 -8.75
C VAL A 160 10.33 20.61 -9.52
N SER A 161 10.76 21.87 -9.61
CA SER A 161 10.03 22.91 -10.36
C SER A 161 9.89 22.54 -11.84
N SER A 162 10.99 22.15 -12.48
CA SER A 162 10.98 21.71 -13.89
C SER A 162 10.10 20.47 -14.11
N GLY A 163 10.09 19.56 -13.15
CA GLY A 163 9.21 18.38 -13.17
C GLY A 163 7.74 18.76 -13.15
N PHE A 164 7.35 19.69 -12.28
CA PHE A 164 5.96 20.19 -12.23
C PHE A 164 5.58 20.99 -13.48
N GLU A 165 6.46 21.82 -14.00
CA GLU A 165 6.23 22.55 -15.27
C GLU A 165 5.94 21.56 -16.41
N SER A 166 6.75 20.50 -16.56
CA SER A 166 6.52 19.44 -17.55
C SER A 166 5.17 18.72 -17.41
N ILE A 167 4.69 18.53 -16.18
CA ILE A 167 3.36 17.95 -15.93
C ILE A 167 2.26 18.93 -16.37
N LEU A 168 2.39 20.21 -16.02
CA LEU A 168 1.41 21.23 -16.37
C LEU A 168 1.30 21.44 -17.89
N GLU A 169 2.40 21.37 -18.61
CA GLU A 169 2.40 21.42 -20.08
C GLU A 169 1.57 20.26 -20.66
N LYS A 170 1.80 19.02 -20.21
CA LYS A 170 1.07 17.84 -20.67
C LYS A 170 -0.43 17.85 -20.38
N ILE A 171 -0.86 18.56 -19.33
CA ILE A 171 -2.28 18.67 -18.99
C ILE A 171 -2.99 19.70 -19.89
N ASN A 172 -2.25 20.67 -20.42
CA ASN A 172 -2.80 21.73 -21.26
C ASN A 172 -2.78 21.40 -22.78
N GLU A 173 -2.19 20.29 -23.17
CA GLU A 173 -2.29 19.70 -24.52
C GLU A 173 -3.55 18.81 -24.65
#